data_ab2f335fb70be7f8e8273f852f807049
#
_entry.id   ab2f335fb70be7f8e8273f852f807049
#
_cell.length_a   1.000
_cell.length_b   1.000
_cell.length_c   1.000
_cell.angle_alpha   90.00
_cell.angle_beta   90.00
_cell.angle_gamma   90.00
#
_symmetry.space_group_name_H-M   'P 1'
#
loop_
_entity.id
_entity.type
_entity.pdbx_description
1 polymer ?
#
loop_
_entity_poly.entity_id
_entity_poly.type
_entity_poly.pdbx_seq_one_letter_code
_entity_poly.pdbx_strand_id
1 'polypeptide(L)'
;MENLILSLNVVLPLFITMSLGYFLKSLNMFDNNTLDTMNNITFKSFLPMLLFYSIYKTDLQGVFNLKLMIFSATCVIALYLILYLIVPLIEKDNKKRGALLQGLFRSNFVIFGIPITESLFGSEKVGVAALLIAVIVTLFNILSVIALETFRGGKPNFRKISIGIIKNPLIIASCLGILTLLLKIKIPTAIEKTISDVSKIATPLSLILLGASFKFDNIKKYLKQTTIAVVGKTILTPCIILPICIMFGYRGVELSTLMIIFAAPTAISSFTMAQQMDSDSDLAGQIVVFTSGFCVFTVFMWIFLLKQTHLI
;
A
#
# COMPACT_ATOMS: atom_id res chain seq x y z
N MET A 1 26.20 -0.51 -5.01
CA MET A 1 25.63 -1.60 -5.82
C MET A 1 24.65 -2.45 -4.99
N GLU A 2 24.98 -2.83 -3.77
CA GLU A 2 24.11 -3.66 -2.91
C GLU A 2 22.67 -3.11 -2.71
N ASN A 3 22.51 -1.82 -2.44
CA ASN A 3 21.19 -1.21 -2.26
C ASN A 3 20.33 -1.22 -3.54
N LEU A 4 20.96 -1.15 -4.72
CA LEU A 4 20.24 -1.28 -6.01
C LEU A 4 19.79 -2.73 -6.22
N ILE A 5 20.67 -3.68 -5.94
CA ILE A 5 20.37 -5.12 -5.99
C ILE A 5 19.21 -5.45 -5.03
N LEU A 6 19.25 -4.88 -3.81
CA LEU A 6 18.15 -5.04 -2.86
C LEU A 6 16.82 -4.53 -3.43
N SER A 7 16.80 -3.32 -3.98
CA SER A 7 15.59 -2.75 -4.59
C SER A 7 15.09 -3.61 -5.75
N LEU A 8 16.00 -4.13 -6.59
CA LEU A 8 15.67 -5.05 -7.68
C LEU A 8 15.08 -6.37 -7.16
N ASN A 9 15.67 -6.97 -6.13
CA ASN A 9 15.20 -8.23 -5.55
C ASN A 9 13.80 -8.12 -4.95
N VAL A 10 13.39 -6.95 -4.47
CA VAL A 10 12.03 -6.70 -3.99
C VAL A 10 11.05 -6.46 -5.14
N VAL A 11 11.46 -5.74 -6.19
CA VAL A 11 10.55 -5.29 -7.25
C VAL A 11 10.43 -6.32 -8.39
N LEU A 12 11.51 -7.00 -8.74
CA LEU A 12 11.52 -7.94 -9.86
C LEU A 12 10.48 -9.08 -9.71
N PRO A 13 10.31 -9.73 -8.55
CA PRO A 13 9.25 -10.73 -8.36
C PRO A 13 7.84 -10.18 -8.61
N LEU A 14 7.59 -8.91 -8.30
CA LEU A 14 6.29 -8.28 -8.54
C LEU A 14 6.02 -8.19 -10.05
N PHE A 15 7.02 -7.74 -10.83
CA PHE A 15 6.91 -7.64 -12.28
C PHE A 15 6.80 -9.01 -12.95
N ILE A 16 7.56 -10.00 -12.50
CA ILE A 16 7.46 -11.38 -13.02
C ILE A 16 6.05 -11.93 -12.80
N THR A 17 5.48 -11.72 -11.60
CA THR A 17 4.12 -12.19 -11.28
C THR A 17 3.06 -11.45 -12.09
N MET A 18 3.21 -10.12 -12.30
CA MET A 18 2.32 -9.35 -13.19
C MET A 18 2.44 -9.82 -14.64
N SER A 19 3.67 -10.07 -15.12
CA SER A 19 3.92 -10.58 -16.49
C SER A 19 3.28 -11.95 -16.70
N LEU A 20 3.30 -12.82 -15.68
CA LEU A 20 2.57 -14.08 -15.72
C LEU A 20 1.08 -13.85 -15.91
N GLY A 21 0.47 -12.92 -15.18
CA GLY A 21 -0.94 -12.57 -15.33
C GLY A 21 -1.28 -12.08 -16.74
N TYR A 22 -0.46 -11.18 -17.28
CA TYR A 22 -0.60 -10.68 -18.65
C TYR A 22 -0.50 -11.82 -19.68
N PHE A 23 0.47 -12.72 -19.51
CA PHE A 23 0.69 -13.88 -20.37
C PHE A 23 -0.51 -14.85 -20.34
N LEU A 24 -1.03 -15.18 -19.15
CA LEU A 24 -2.22 -16.03 -18.99
C LEU A 24 -3.46 -15.42 -19.67
N LYS A 25 -3.62 -14.08 -19.61
CA LYS A 25 -4.67 -13.36 -20.32
C LYS A 25 -4.48 -13.44 -21.84
N SER A 26 -3.24 -13.33 -22.36
CA SER A 26 -2.93 -13.44 -23.77
C SER A 26 -3.19 -14.86 -24.34
N LEU A 27 -3.11 -15.88 -23.50
CA LEU A 27 -3.49 -17.25 -23.81
C LEU A 27 -5.01 -17.52 -23.70
N ASN A 28 -5.83 -16.47 -23.49
CA ASN A 28 -7.29 -16.55 -23.30
C ASN A 28 -7.71 -17.46 -22.12
N MET A 29 -6.83 -17.69 -21.13
CA MET A 29 -7.19 -18.44 -19.91
C MET A 29 -8.10 -17.64 -18.96
N PHE A 30 -8.11 -16.31 -19.10
CA PHE A 30 -8.99 -15.40 -18.34
C PHE A 30 -9.90 -14.63 -19.30
N ASP A 31 -11.20 -14.72 -19.13
CA ASP A 31 -12.13 -13.74 -19.65
C ASP A 31 -12.33 -12.59 -18.64
N ASN A 32 -13.04 -11.54 -19.04
CA ASN A 32 -13.25 -10.38 -18.16
C ASN A 32 -14.12 -10.74 -16.96
N ASN A 33 -15.11 -11.63 -17.12
CA ASN A 33 -15.99 -12.06 -16.05
C ASN A 33 -15.24 -12.89 -14.99
N THR A 34 -14.33 -13.76 -15.42
CA THR A 34 -13.44 -14.50 -14.52
C THR A 34 -12.55 -13.55 -13.73
N LEU A 35 -11.95 -12.53 -14.39
CA LEU A 35 -11.11 -11.54 -13.69
C LEU A 35 -11.92 -10.75 -12.66
N ASP A 36 -13.14 -10.32 -12.98
CA ASP A 36 -14.02 -9.59 -12.05
C ASP A 36 -14.42 -10.48 -10.86
N THR A 37 -14.72 -11.75 -11.10
CA THR A 37 -15.06 -12.72 -10.06
C THR A 37 -13.88 -12.99 -9.14
N MET A 38 -12.69 -13.25 -9.69
CA MET A 38 -11.47 -13.49 -8.92
C MET A 38 -11.08 -12.25 -8.12
N ASN A 39 -11.20 -11.04 -8.69
CA ASN A 39 -10.94 -9.81 -7.97
C ASN A 39 -11.92 -9.59 -6.80
N ASN A 40 -13.20 -9.93 -7.00
CA ASN A 40 -14.22 -9.87 -5.95
C ASN A 40 -13.90 -10.84 -4.79
N ILE A 41 -13.48 -12.08 -5.09
CA ILE A 41 -13.06 -13.06 -4.10
C ILE A 41 -11.81 -12.54 -3.35
N THR A 42 -10.83 -12.02 -4.08
CA THR A 42 -9.61 -11.44 -3.51
C THR A 42 -9.94 -10.32 -2.53
N PHE A 43 -10.82 -9.40 -2.92
CA PHE A 43 -11.23 -8.27 -2.10
C PHE A 43 -12.04 -8.67 -0.86
N LYS A 44 -12.94 -9.65 -1.00
CA LYS A 44 -13.86 -10.05 0.10
C LYS A 44 -13.29 -11.11 1.02
N SER A 45 -12.25 -11.85 0.60
CA SER A 45 -11.71 -12.98 1.37
C SER A 45 -10.21 -12.85 1.63
N PHE A 46 -9.38 -12.87 0.59
CA PHE A 46 -7.94 -12.98 0.77
C PHE A 46 -7.29 -11.72 1.34
N LEU A 47 -7.66 -10.54 0.86
CA LEU A 47 -7.15 -9.26 1.41
C LEU A 47 -7.59 -9.03 2.87
N PRO A 48 -8.84 -9.26 3.28
CA PRO A 48 -9.23 -9.22 4.68
C PRO A 48 -8.40 -10.17 5.56
N MET A 49 -8.18 -11.41 5.12
CA MET A 49 -7.35 -12.37 5.87
C MET A 49 -5.90 -11.90 5.97
N LEU A 50 -5.32 -11.34 4.90
CA LEU A 50 -4.00 -10.75 4.94
C LEU A 50 -3.90 -9.62 5.97
N LEU A 51 -4.87 -8.70 5.97
CA LEU A 51 -4.88 -7.57 6.92
C LEU A 51 -5.05 -8.03 8.35
N PHE A 52 -6.02 -8.91 8.60
CA PHE A 52 -6.24 -9.49 9.91
C PHE A 52 -4.98 -10.16 10.43
N TYR A 53 -4.38 -11.06 9.64
CA TYR A 53 -3.21 -11.83 10.03
C TYR A 53 -1.98 -10.95 10.27
N SER A 54 -1.76 -9.94 9.42
CA SER A 54 -0.66 -8.99 9.58
C SER A 54 -0.74 -8.21 10.89
N ILE A 55 -1.95 -7.81 11.31
CA ILE A 55 -2.18 -7.10 12.57
C ILE A 55 -2.07 -8.08 13.75
N TYR A 56 -2.71 -9.24 13.65
CA TYR A 56 -2.70 -10.27 14.70
C TYR A 56 -1.27 -10.73 15.06
N LYS A 57 -0.39 -10.86 14.06
CA LYS A 57 1.01 -11.29 14.24
C LYS A 57 1.95 -10.18 14.72
N THR A 58 1.47 -8.96 14.89
CA THR A 58 2.33 -7.87 15.36
C THR A 58 2.71 -8.10 16.81
N ASP A 59 4.01 -8.21 17.07
CA ASP A 59 4.55 -8.23 18.43
C ASP A 59 4.73 -6.80 18.94
N LEU A 60 3.98 -6.45 19.98
CA LEU A 60 4.09 -5.14 20.65
C LEU A 60 5.14 -5.16 21.78
N GLN A 61 5.74 -6.32 22.09
CA GLN A 61 6.69 -6.45 23.20
C GLN A 61 8.10 -6.04 22.73
N GLY A 62 8.74 -5.17 23.48
CA GLY A 62 10.17 -4.82 23.31
C GLY A 62 10.47 -3.69 22.31
N VAL A 63 9.55 -3.29 21.41
CA VAL A 63 9.78 -2.24 20.39
C VAL A 63 8.69 -1.15 20.42
N PHE A 64 7.90 -1.11 21.49
CA PHE A 64 6.79 -0.16 21.58
C PHE A 64 7.31 1.28 21.66
N ASN A 65 7.18 2.02 20.57
CA ASN A 65 7.53 3.44 20.48
C ASN A 65 6.30 4.28 20.10
N LEU A 66 5.55 4.69 21.12
CA LEU A 66 4.31 5.45 20.95
C LEU A 66 4.56 6.78 20.21
N LYS A 67 5.72 7.43 20.46
CA LYS A 67 6.07 8.69 19.79
C LYS A 67 6.20 8.48 18.29
N LEU A 68 6.89 7.43 17.86
CA LEU A 68 7.07 7.08 16.44
C LEU A 68 5.73 6.70 15.80
N MET A 69 4.88 5.92 16.50
CA MET A 69 3.54 5.53 16.01
C MET A 69 2.64 6.75 15.79
N ILE A 70 2.54 7.65 16.77
CA ILE A 70 1.73 8.87 16.67
C ILE A 70 2.28 9.78 15.58
N PHE A 71 3.59 9.99 15.53
CA PHE A 71 4.22 10.84 14.53
C PHE A 71 3.96 10.32 13.11
N SER A 72 4.21 9.05 12.85
CA SER A 72 3.99 8.44 11.54
C SER A 72 2.51 8.49 11.11
N ALA A 73 1.59 8.18 12.03
CA ALA A 73 0.15 8.28 11.78
C ALA A 73 -0.27 9.73 11.48
N THR A 74 0.23 10.71 12.25
CA THR A 74 -0.04 12.13 12.02
C THR A 74 0.46 12.59 10.65
N CYS A 75 1.67 12.19 10.25
CA CYS A 75 2.21 12.52 8.92
C CYS A 75 1.37 11.91 7.80
N VAL A 76 0.90 10.66 7.94
CA VAL A 76 0.02 10.01 6.95
C VAL A 76 -1.33 10.72 6.86
N ILE A 77 -1.94 11.07 8.00
CA ILE A 77 -3.23 11.79 8.02
C ILE A 77 -3.06 13.20 7.41
N ALA A 78 -2.01 13.92 7.78
CA ALA A 78 -1.74 15.24 7.23
C ALA A 78 -1.53 15.20 5.72
N LEU A 79 -0.71 14.25 5.23
CA LEU A 79 -0.51 14.02 3.80
C LEU A 79 -1.84 13.72 3.09
N TYR A 80 -2.66 12.82 3.67
CA TYR A 80 -3.97 12.49 3.12
C TYR A 80 -4.88 13.72 3.02
N LEU A 81 -4.99 14.53 4.08
CA LEU A 81 -5.83 15.72 4.11
C LEU A 81 -5.37 16.77 3.08
N ILE A 82 -4.07 17.01 2.97
CA ILE A 82 -3.50 17.92 1.97
C ILE A 82 -3.84 17.42 0.56
N LEU A 83 -3.61 16.15 0.28
CA LEU A 83 -3.90 15.56 -1.03
C LEU A 83 -5.40 15.50 -1.32
N TYR A 84 -6.25 15.30 -0.31
CA TYR A 84 -7.71 15.33 -0.43
C TYR A 84 -8.21 16.69 -0.93
N LEU A 85 -7.54 17.79 -0.54
CA LEU A 85 -7.84 19.14 -1.01
C LEU A 85 -7.22 19.42 -2.39
N ILE A 86 -6.01 18.93 -2.66
CA ILE A 86 -5.27 19.21 -3.90
C ILE A 86 -5.80 18.39 -5.09
N VAL A 87 -6.09 17.10 -4.91
CA VAL A 87 -6.48 16.20 -6.00
C VAL A 87 -7.71 16.71 -6.78
N PRO A 88 -8.79 17.22 -6.14
CA PRO A 88 -9.91 17.79 -6.87
C PRO A 88 -9.60 19.03 -7.72
N LEU A 89 -8.49 19.74 -7.44
CA LEU A 89 -8.05 20.90 -8.22
C LEU A 89 -7.34 20.49 -9.52
N ILE A 90 -6.68 19.32 -9.51
CA ILE A 90 -5.88 18.82 -10.64
C ILE A 90 -6.61 17.79 -11.51
N GLU A 91 -7.62 17.11 -10.95
CA GLU A 91 -8.43 16.10 -11.64
C GLU A 91 -9.92 16.38 -11.45
N LYS A 92 -10.68 16.36 -12.54
CA LYS A 92 -12.12 16.68 -12.55
C LYS A 92 -13.01 15.44 -12.44
N ASP A 93 -12.54 14.31 -12.94
CA ASP A 93 -13.27 13.03 -12.91
C ASP A 93 -13.21 12.39 -11.52
N ASN A 94 -14.36 12.21 -10.90
CA ASN A 94 -14.43 11.64 -9.55
C ASN A 94 -13.83 10.24 -9.45
N LYS A 95 -14.06 9.36 -10.44
CA LYS A 95 -13.48 8.01 -10.42
C LYS A 95 -11.95 8.06 -10.46
N LYS A 96 -11.38 8.99 -11.23
CA LYS A 96 -9.93 9.22 -11.28
C LYS A 96 -9.39 9.88 -10.01
N ARG A 97 -10.18 10.77 -9.37
CA ARG A 97 -9.79 11.39 -8.08
C ARG A 97 -9.53 10.34 -7.01
N GLY A 98 -10.45 9.35 -6.88
CA GLY A 98 -10.30 8.27 -5.91
C GLY A 98 -9.03 7.45 -6.14
N ALA A 99 -8.78 7.04 -7.40
CA ALA A 99 -7.59 6.29 -7.79
C ALA A 99 -6.30 7.10 -7.60
N LEU A 100 -6.29 8.38 -8.00
CA LEU A 100 -5.12 9.26 -7.90
C LEU A 100 -4.79 9.59 -6.45
N LEU A 101 -5.79 9.94 -5.63
CA LEU A 101 -5.59 10.19 -4.19
C LEU A 101 -4.99 8.97 -3.51
N GLN A 102 -5.58 7.78 -3.72
CA GLN A 102 -5.06 6.54 -3.17
C GLN A 102 -3.63 6.25 -3.65
N GLY A 103 -3.34 6.51 -4.92
CA GLY A 103 -2.03 6.34 -5.53
C GLY A 103 -0.94 7.22 -4.90
N LEU A 104 -1.29 8.44 -4.50
CA LEU A 104 -0.36 9.42 -3.96
C LEU A 104 0.00 9.18 -2.48
N PHE A 105 -0.98 8.83 -1.62
CA PHE A 105 -0.67 8.71 -0.18
C PHE A 105 -0.37 7.27 0.26
N ARG A 106 -1.03 6.27 -0.35
CA ARG A 106 -0.95 4.88 0.09
C ARG A 106 0.33 4.21 -0.37
N SER A 107 0.97 3.47 0.52
CA SER A 107 2.25 2.80 0.26
C SER A 107 2.15 1.28 0.39
N ASN A 108 2.95 0.56 -0.38
CA ASN A 108 3.13 -0.89 -0.27
C ASN A 108 4.11 -1.25 0.85
N PHE A 109 3.85 -0.70 2.05
CA PHE A 109 4.76 -0.77 3.18
C PHE A 109 4.99 -2.21 3.67
N VAL A 110 4.02 -3.12 3.53
CA VAL A 110 4.16 -4.53 3.95
C VAL A 110 5.29 -5.22 3.18
N ILE A 111 5.33 -5.04 1.85
CA ILE A 111 6.29 -5.74 0.98
C ILE A 111 7.68 -5.11 1.06
N PHE A 112 7.78 -3.80 1.27
CA PHE A 112 9.04 -3.08 1.26
C PHE A 112 9.62 -2.88 2.67
N GLY A 113 8.77 -2.75 3.69
CA GLY A 113 9.18 -2.38 5.05
C GLY A 113 10.13 -3.37 5.68
N ILE A 114 9.74 -4.62 5.76
CA ILE A 114 10.52 -5.68 6.41
C ILE A 114 11.82 -5.97 5.65
N PRO A 115 11.80 -6.30 4.34
CA PRO A 115 13.03 -6.68 3.62
C PRO A 115 14.08 -5.58 3.58
N ILE A 116 13.67 -4.31 3.41
CA ILE A 116 14.61 -3.20 3.36
C ILE A 116 15.19 -2.93 4.76
N THR A 117 14.35 -2.96 5.81
CA THR A 117 14.84 -2.77 7.20
C THR A 117 15.81 -3.90 7.58
N GLU A 118 15.49 -5.15 7.26
CA GLU A 118 16.33 -6.31 7.53
C GLU A 118 17.67 -6.21 6.82
N SER A 119 17.67 -5.84 5.54
CA SER A 119 18.89 -5.69 4.75
C SER A 119 19.79 -4.53 5.22
N LEU A 120 19.20 -3.45 5.73
CA LEU A 120 19.98 -2.28 6.17
C LEU A 120 20.52 -2.42 7.60
N PHE A 121 19.80 -3.11 8.49
CA PHE A 121 20.05 -3.08 9.94
C PHE A 121 20.06 -4.46 10.59
N GLY A 122 19.82 -5.54 9.83
CA GLY A 122 19.72 -6.90 10.33
C GLY A 122 18.33 -7.28 10.86
N SER A 123 18.12 -8.59 11.05
CA SER A 123 16.84 -9.17 11.48
C SER A 123 16.38 -8.70 12.87
N GLU A 124 17.32 -8.36 13.75
CA GLU A 124 17.01 -7.87 15.11
C GLU A 124 16.27 -6.52 15.12
N LYS A 125 16.41 -5.72 14.06
CA LYS A 125 15.81 -4.38 13.97
C LYS A 125 14.50 -4.32 13.21
N VAL A 126 14.03 -5.45 12.67
CA VAL A 126 12.78 -5.55 11.90
C VAL A 126 11.54 -5.22 12.74
N GLY A 127 11.61 -5.38 14.06
CA GLY A 127 10.51 -5.09 14.99
C GLY A 127 9.92 -3.67 14.83
N VAL A 128 10.74 -2.66 14.53
CA VAL A 128 10.28 -1.28 14.29
C VAL A 128 9.36 -1.20 13.05
N ALA A 129 9.76 -1.85 11.96
CA ALA A 129 8.94 -1.91 10.76
C ALA A 129 7.65 -2.71 10.99
N ALA A 130 7.73 -3.85 11.68
CA ALA A 130 6.58 -4.69 12.00
C ALA A 130 5.55 -3.93 12.87
N LEU A 131 5.99 -3.18 13.87
CA LEU A 131 5.12 -2.34 14.70
C LEU A 131 4.37 -1.29 13.85
N LEU A 132 5.09 -0.60 12.97
CA LEU A 132 4.48 0.42 12.12
C LEU A 132 3.56 -0.18 11.05
N ILE A 133 3.78 -1.41 10.60
CA ILE A 133 2.88 -2.10 9.68
C ILE A 133 1.47 -2.18 10.26
N ALA A 134 1.31 -2.61 11.51
CA ALA A 134 -0.01 -2.74 12.13
C ALA A 134 -0.79 -1.42 12.15
N VAL A 135 -0.12 -0.32 12.47
CA VAL A 135 -0.75 1.01 12.58
C VAL A 135 -0.96 1.64 11.20
N ILE A 136 0.09 1.71 10.42
CA ILE A 136 0.09 2.49 9.17
C ILE A 136 -0.70 1.78 8.06
N VAL A 137 -0.59 0.45 7.95
CA VAL A 137 -1.36 -0.28 6.93
C VAL A 137 -2.86 -0.23 7.22
N THR A 138 -3.24 -0.33 8.50
CA THR A 138 -4.64 -0.14 8.92
C THR A 138 -5.12 1.27 8.56
N LEU A 139 -4.34 2.28 8.87
CA LEU A 139 -4.65 3.68 8.56
C LEU A 139 -4.76 3.89 7.03
N PHE A 140 -3.84 3.37 6.24
CA PHE A 140 -3.91 3.40 4.78
C PHE A 140 -5.20 2.78 4.24
N ASN A 141 -5.64 1.65 4.79
CA ASN A 141 -6.86 1.00 4.35
C ASN A 141 -8.10 1.83 4.70
N ILE A 142 -8.20 2.36 5.92
CA ILE A 142 -9.32 3.23 6.35
C ILE A 142 -9.39 4.47 5.45
N LEU A 143 -8.29 5.19 5.30
CA LEU A 143 -8.24 6.40 4.48
C LEU A 143 -8.51 6.12 2.99
N SER A 144 -8.07 4.96 2.48
CA SER A 144 -8.36 4.54 1.10
C SER A 144 -9.86 4.27 0.88
N VAL A 145 -10.51 3.59 1.84
CA VAL A 145 -11.96 3.37 1.77
C VAL A 145 -12.70 4.70 1.81
N ILE A 146 -12.31 5.62 2.70
CA ILE A 146 -12.89 6.97 2.78
C ILE A 146 -12.71 7.70 1.44
N ALA A 147 -11.52 7.68 0.85
CA ALA A 147 -11.23 8.31 -0.43
C ALA A 147 -12.10 7.76 -1.56
N LEU A 148 -12.15 6.43 -1.70
CA LEU A 148 -12.90 5.76 -2.75
C LEU A 148 -14.41 5.94 -2.59
N GLU A 149 -14.96 5.85 -1.38
CA GLU A 149 -16.39 6.08 -1.12
C GLU A 149 -16.78 7.55 -1.35
N THR A 150 -15.91 8.51 -0.97
CA THR A 150 -16.18 9.93 -1.19
C THR A 150 -16.26 10.28 -2.67
N PHE A 151 -15.39 9.69 -3.49
CA PHE A 151 -15.33 9.95 -4.93
C PHE A 151 -16.05 8.90 -5.80
N ARG A 152 -16.81 7.99 -5.20
CA ARG A 152 -17.49 6.89 -5.91
C ARG A 152 -18.51 7.36 -6.95
N GLY A 153 -19.02 8.58 -6.85
CA GLY A 153 -19.91 9.18 -7.83
C GLY A 153 -21.01 10.03 -7.20
N GLY A 154 -21.37 11.13 -7.88
CA GLY A 154 -22.41 12.05 -7.45
C GLY A 154 -21.99 12.97 -6.28
N LYS A 155 -22.99 13.59 -5.62
CA LYS A 155 -22.75 14.41 -4.44
C LYS A 155 -22.37 13.50 -3.24
N PRO A 156 -21.37 13.85 -2.43
CA PRO A 156 -21.00 13.10 -1.24
C PRO A 156 -22.23 12.91 -0.33
N ASN A 157 -22.57 11.67 -0.05
CA ASN A 157 -23.63 11.33 0.88
C ASN A 157 -23.01 10.67 2.11
N PHE A 158 -22.89 11.43 3.20
CA PHE A 158 -22.25 10.99 4.44
C PHE A 158 -22.82 9.66 4.97
N ARG A 159 -24.14 9.45 4.87
CA ARG A 159 -24.78 8.19 5.30
C ARG A 159 -24.31 7.01 4.45
N LYS A 160 -24.26 7.17 3.11
CA LYS A 160 -23.76 6.11 2.22
C LYS A 160 -22.26 5.84 2.46
N ILE A 161 -21.46 6.89 2.64
CA ILE A 161 -20.03 6.78 2.95
C ILE A 161 -19.84 6.01 4.26
N SER A 162 -20.53 6.38 5.35
CA SER A 162 -20.41 5.70 6.65
C SER A 162 -20.82 4.23 6.56
N ILE A 163 -21.92 3.91 5.87
CA ILE A 163 -22.36 2.52 5.65
C ILE A 163 -21.33 1.76 4.83
N GLY A 164 -20.77 2.36 3.77
CA GLY A 164 -19.73 1.77 2.94
C GLY A 164 -18.47 1.43 3.75
N ILE A 165 -18.05 2.34 4.65
CA ILE A 165 -16.91 2.12 5.55
C ILE A 165 -17.19 0.95 6.51
N ILE A 166 -18.32 0.99 7.23
CA ILE A 166 -18.66 -0.02 8.25
C ILE A 166 -18.82 -1.42 7.63
N LYS A 167 -19.37 -1.51 6.42
CA LYS A 167 -19.57 -2.78 5.71
C LYS A 167 -18.34 -3.25 4.91
N ASN A 168 -17.28 -2.45 4.87
CA ASN A 168 -16.10 -2.81 4.08
C ASN A 168 -15.34 -3.98 4.74
N PRO A 169 -15.10 -5.08 4.01
CA PRO A 169 -14.46 -6.28 4.58
C PRO A 169 -13.03 -6.00 5.07
N LEU A 170 -12.32 -5.05 4.47
CA LEU A 170 -10.97 -4.66 4.89
C LEU A 170 -10.99 -3.93 6.24
N ILE A 171 -11.98 -3.06 6.44
CA ILE A 171 -12.15 -2.34 7.72
C ILE A 171 -12.55 -3.33 8.82
N ILE A 172 -13.52 -4.21 8.55
CA ILE A 172 -13.95 -5.24 9.50
C ILE A 172 -12.77 -6.12 9.92
N ALA A 173 -11.98 -6.59 8.96
CA ALA A 173 -10.81 -7.43 9.22
C ALA A 173 -9.73 -6.69 10.04
N SER A 174 -9.48 -5.41 9.73
CA SER A 174 -8.54 -4.57 10.48
C SER A 174 -9.00 -4.36 11.92
N CYS A 175 -10.29 -4.05 12.14
CA CYS A 175 -10.87 -3.91 13.48
C CYS A 175 -10.80 -5.22 14.29
N LEU A 176 -11.11 -6.36 13.67
CA LEU A 176 -10.98 -7.67 14.31
C LEU A 176 -9.51 -7.99 14.65
N GLY A 177 -8.56 -7.68 13.76
CA GLY A 177 -7.13 -7.84 14.01
C GLY A 177 -6.66 -6.99 15.19
N ILE A 178 -7.06 -5.73 15.27
CA ILE A 178 -6.75 -4.84 16.40
C ILE A 178 -7.37 -5.37 17.69
N LEU A 179 -8.62 -5.80 17.65
CA LEU A 179 -9.33 -6.34 18.82
C LEU A 179 -8.62 -7.58 19.37
N THR A 180 -8.26 -8.54 18.51
CA THR A 180 -7.53 -9.76 18.90
C THR A 180 -6.15 -9.44 19.47
N LEU A 181 -5.44 -8.46 18.88
CA LEU A 181 -4.14 -8.01 19.36
C LEU A 181 -4.23 -7.35 20.76
N LEU A 182 -5.17 -6.42 20.95
CA LEU A 182 -5.35 -5.70 22.22
C LEU A 182 -5.82 -6.61 23.34
N LEU A 183 -6.75 -7.54 23.04
CA LEU A 183 -7.26 -8.51 24.03
C LEU A 183 -6.32 -9.71 24.22
N LYS A 184 -5.18 -9.76 23.50
CA LYS A 184 -4.20 -10.86 23.52
C LYS A 184 -4.86 -12.24 23.29
N ILE A 185 -5.87 -12.29 22.40
CA ILE A 185 -6.59 -13.51 22.07
C ILE A 185 -5.65 -14.44 21.31
N LYS A 186 -5.41 -15.65 21.84
CA LYS A 186 -4.66 -16.70 21.15
C LYS A 186 -5.61 -17.53 20.30
N ILE A 187 -5.44 -17.47 19.00
CA ILE A 187 -6.21 -18.27 18.04
C ILE A 187 -5.65 -19.70 18.06
N PRO A 188 -6.50 -20.75 18.04
CA PRO A 188 -6.05 -22.14 17.94
C PRO A 188 -5.14 -22.33 16.72
N THR A 189 -4.05 -23.09 16.87
CA THR A 189 -2.98 -23.24 15.87
C THR A 189 -3.50 -23.67 14.49
N ALA A 190 -4.51 -24.55 14.45
CA ALA A 190 -5.09 -25.00 13.18
C ALA A 190 -5.79 -23.84 12.43
N ILE A 191 -6.55 -23.00 13.15
CA ILE A 191 -7.25 -21.85 12.59
C ILE A 191 -6.23 -20.77 12.16
N GLU A 192 -5.25 -20.50 13.02
CA GLU A 192 -4.17 -19.54 12.73
C GLU A 192 -3.41 -19.94 11.45
N LYS A 193 -3.03 -21.22 11.35
CA LYS A 193 -2.35 -21.74 10.15
C LYS A 193 -3.20 -21.56 8.90
N THR A 194 -4.49 -21.87 8.97
CA THR A 194 -5.42 -21.69 7.84
C THR A 194 -5.49 -20.23 7.41
N ILE A 195 -5.65 -19.30 8.36
CA ILE A 195 -5.68 -17.86 8.07
C ILE A 195 -4.35 -17.41 7.44
N SER A 196 -3.22 -17.87 7.98
CA SER A 196 -1.88 -17.60 7.45
C SER A 196 -1.74 -18.07 6.01
N ASP A 197 -2.12 -19.30 5.71
CA ASP A 197 -1.95 -19.89 4.38
C ASP A 197 -2.86 -19.22 3.35
N VAL A 198 -4.10 -18.93 3.69
CA VAL A 198 -5.02 -18.19 2.82
C VAL A 198 -4.58 -16.73 2.62
N SER A 199 -4.03 -16.08 3.64
CA SER A 199 -3.52 -14.70 3.55
C SER A 199 -2.39 -14.54 2.53
N LYS A 200 -1.54 -15.56 2.37
CA LYS A 200 -0.42 -15.58 1.41
C LYS A 200 -0.87 -15.52 -0.05
N ILE A 201 -2.11 -15.93 -0.35
CA ILE A 201 -2.69 -15.88 -1.71
C ILE A 201 -2.97 -14.44 -2.15
N ALA A 202 -3.28 -13.54 -1.21
CA ALA A 202 -3.76 -12.20 -1.50
C ALA A 202 -2.84 -11.40 -2.42
N THR A 203 -1.56 -11.32 -2.11
CA THR A 203 -0.61 -10.51 -2.89
C THR A 203 -0.28 -11.13 -4.26
N PRO A 204 0.10 -12.41 -4.39
CA PRO A 204 0.36 -13.01 -5.69
C PRO A 204 -0.86 -12.97 -6.62
N LEU A 205 -2.05 -13.27 -6.09
CA LEU A 205 -3.27 -13.23 -6.90
C LEU A 205 -3.60 -11.81 -7.35
N SER A 206 -3.49 -10.81 -6.48
CA SER A 206 -3.70 -9.40 -6.87
C SER A 206 -2.74 -8.94 -7.97
N LEU A 207 -1.48 -9.42 -7.95
CA LEU A 207 -0.49 -9.13 -9.01
C LEU A 207 -0.85 -9.80 -10.34
N ILE A 208 -1.27 -11.06 -10.30
CA ILE A 208 -1.74 -11.77 -11.50
C ILE A 208 -2.96 -11.06 -12.09
N LEU A 209 -3.94 -10.68 -11.27
CA LEU A 209 -5.13 -9.97 -11.71
C LEU A 209 -4.80 -8.59 -12.28
N LEU A 210 -3.88 -7.86 -11.65
CA LEU A 210 -3.39 -6.58 -12.15
C LEU A 210 -2.72 -6.74 -13.51
N GLY A 211 -1.83 -7.72 -13.66
CA GLY A 211 -1.17 -8.01 -14.93
C GLY A 211 -2.14 -8.42 -16.03
N ALA A 212 -3.10 -9.30 -15.72
CA ALA A 212 -4.13 -9.75 -16.66
C ALA A 212 -5.10 -8.62 -17.07
N SER A 213 -5.30 -7.61 -16.22
CA SER A 213 -6.16 -6.45 -16.48
C SER A 213 -5.40 -5.27 -17.11
N PHE A 214 -4.07 -5.34 -17.20
CA PHE A 214 -3.24 -4.23 -17.67
C PHE A 214 -3.39 -4.03 -19.19
N LYS A 215 -3.64 -2.77 -19.60
CA LYS A 215 -3.81 -2.38 -21.01
C LYS A 215 -2.76 -1.35 -21.38
N PHE A 216 -1.82 -1.72 -22.25
CA PHE A 216 -0.76 -0.84 -22.72
C PHE A 216 -1.31 0.38 -23.49
N ASP A 217 -2.42 0.23 -24.22
CA ASP A 217 -3.08 1.33 -24.95
C ASP A 217 -3.56 2.47 -24.04
N ASN A 218 -3.84 2.16 -22.79
CA ASN A 218 -4.27 3.13 -21.78
C ASN A 218 -3.13 4.00 -21.23
N ILE A 219 -1.85 3.69 -21.51
CA ILE A 219 -0.71 4.47 -21.00
C ILE A 219 -0.82 5.93 -21.44
N LYS A 220 -1.07 6.17 -22.73
CA LYS A 220 -1.21 7.55 -23.26
C LYS A 220 -2.40 8.28 -22.64
N LYS A 221 -3.51 7.58 -22.41
CA LYS A 221 -4.75 8.14 -21.83
C LYS A 221 -4.53 8.63 -20.39
N TYR A 222 -3.74 7.91 -19.60
CA TYR A 222 -3.51 8.21 -18.19
C TYR A 222 -2.13 8.82 -17.88
N LEU A 223 -1.36 9.17 -18.91
CA LEU A 223 0.03 9.63 -18.75
C LEU A 223 0.17 10.78 -17.74
N LYS A 224 -0.72 11.79 -17.81
CA LYS A 224 -0.70 12.94 -16.90
C LYS A 224 -0.87 12.49 -15.44
N GLN A 225 -1.92 11.73 -15.15
CA GLN A 225 -2.26 11.29 -13.80
C GLN A 225 -1.20 10.32 -13.25
N THR A 226 -0.72 9.41 -14.08
CA THR A 226 0.33 8.45 -13.73
C THR A 226 1.64 9.18 -13.42
N THR A 227 2.04 10.17 -14.24
CA THR A 227 3.25 10.97 -13.97
C THR A 227 3.11 11.75 -12.66
N ILE A 228 1.96 12.39 -12.41
CA ILE A 228 1.69 13.07 -11.14
C ILE A 228 1.81 12.10 -9.96
N ALA A 229 1.25 10.90 -10.09
CA ALA A 229 1.32 9.90 -9.03
C ALA A 229 2.74 9.40 -8.80
N VAL A 230 3.49 9.08 -9.86
CA VAL A 230 4.89 8.61 -9.77
C VAL A 230 5.77 9.67 -9.11
N VAL A 231 5.79 10.89 -9.65
CA VAL A 231 6.62 11.98 -9.12
C VAL A 231 6.15 12.37 -7.72
N GLY A 232 4.84 12.52 -7.52
CA GLY A 232 4.25 12.87 -6.23
C GLY A 232 4.59 11.86 -5.15
N LYS A 233 4.41 10.57 -5.43
CA LYS A 233 4.60 9.49 -4.45
C LYS A 233 6.07 9.19 -4.18
N THR A 234 6.88 9.05 -5.23
CA THR A 234 8.24 8.50 -5.06
C THR A 234 9.31 9.57 -4.86
N ILE A 235 9.00 10.84 -5.17
CA ILE A 235 9.94 11.97 -5.06
C ILE A 235 9.39 13.05 -4.13
N LEU A 236 8.26 13.70 -4.46
CA LEU A 236 7.79 14.88 -3.74
C LEU A 236 7.40 14.55 -2.29
N THR A 237 6.65 13.46 -2.08
CA THR A 237 6.24 13.06 -0.73
C THR A 237 7.45 12.83 0.19
N PRO A 238 8.44 11.98 -0.15
CA PRO A 238 9.62 11.84 0.71
C PRO A 238 10.48 13.11 0.78
N CYS A 239 10.59 13.92 -0.27
CA CYS A 239 11.28 15.23 -0.23
C CYS A 239 10.69 16.17 0.83
N ILE A 240 9.39 16.11 1.07
CA ILE A 240 8.72 16.96 2.08
C ILE A 240 8.79 16.32 3.47
N ILE A 241 8.48 15.04 3.56
CA ILE A 241 8.29 14.37 4.85
C ILE A 241 9.62 14.01 5.52
N LEU A 242 10.66 13.58 4.76
CA LEU A 242 11.93 13.18 5.37
C LEU A 242 12.66 14.33 6.09
N PRO A 243 12.75 15.56 5.55
CA PRO A 243 13.29 16.67 6.32
C PRO A 243 12.54 16.91 7.63
N ILE A 244 11.20 16.79 7.63
CA ILE A 244 10.41 16.91 8.86
C ILE A 244 10.79 15.80 9.84
N CYS A 245 10.90 14.54 9.40
CA CYS A 245 11.37 13.44 10.25
C CYS A 245 12.73 13.73 10.87
N ILE A 246 13.68 14.26 10.07
CA ILE A 246 15.03 14.61 10.51
C ILE A 246 15.00 15.74 11.54
N MET A 247 14.16 16.76 11.37
CA MET A 247 13.98 17.86 12.32
C MET A 247 13.39 17.39 13.66
N PHE A 248 12.53 16.37 13.66
CA PHE A 248 11.99 15.75 14.87
C PHE A 248 12.97 14.77 15.54
N GLY A 249 14.19 14.63 14.99
CA GLY A 249 15.28 13.86 15.60
C GLY A 249 15.29 12.38 15.24
N TYR A 250 14.43 11.91 14.29
CA TYR A 250 14.48 10.51 13.86
C TYR A 250 15.76 10.21 13.09
N ARG A 251 16.40 9.06 13.40
CA ARG A 251 17.66 8.60 12.79
C ARG A 251 17.65 7.08 12.67
N GLY A 252 18.62 6.53 11.93
CA GLY A 252 18.85 5.09 11.83
C GLY A 252 17.61 4.31 11.37
N VAL A 253 17.26 3.26 12.11
CA VAL A 253 16.15 2.36 11.78
C VAL A 253 14.80 3.07 11.71
N GLU A 254 14.54 4.02 12.63
CA GLU A 254 13.28 4.77 12.66
C GLU A 254 13.12 5.64 11.41
N LEU A 255 14.17 6.39 11.04
CA LEU A 255 14.15 7.24 9.85
C LEU A 255 14.06 6.41 8.56
N SER A 256 14.78 5.29 8.50
CA SER A 256 14.67 4.36 7.35
C SER A 256 13.27 3.79 7.21
N THR A 257 12.64 3.40 8.31
CA THR A 257 11.26 2.87 8.29
C THR A 257 10.27 3.95 7.86
N LEU A 258 10.41 5.19 8.34
CA LEU A 258 9.62 6.34 7.89
C LEU A 258 9.86 6.61 6.39
N MET A 259 11.11 6.56 5.93
CA MET A 259 11.43 6.69 4.50
C MET A 259 10.65 5.66 3.68
N ILE A 260 10.62 4.40 4.09
CA ILE A 260 9.90 3.36 3.35
C ILE A 260 8.38 3.63 3.33
N ILE A 261 7.78 4.09 4.44
CA ILE A 261 6.35 4.45 4.49
C ILE A 261 6.02 5.49 3.42
N PHE A 262 6.87 6.48 3.20
CA PHE A 262 6.57 7.60 2.31
C PHE A 262 7.16 7.47 0.90
N ALA A 263 8.25 6.73 0.71
CA ALA A 263 8.94 6.55 -0.58
C ALA A 263 8.62 5.22 -1.30
N ALA A 264 8.11 4.19 -0.61
CA ALA A 264 7.74 2.94 -1.27
C ALA A 264 6.58 3.15 -2.25
N PRO A 265 6.45 2.30 -3.29
CA PRO A 265 5.45 2.46 -4.35
C PRO A 265 4.03 2.30 -3.81
N THR A 266 3.06 2.64 -4.63
CA THR A 266 1.64 2.46 -4.31
C THR A 266 1.31 0.99 -4.06
N ALA A 267 0.47 0.72 -3.05
CA ALA A 267 0.09 -0.64 -2.69
C ALA A 267 -0.69 -1.34 -3.82
N ILE A 268 -0.35 -2.60 -4.10
CA ILE A 268 -0.96 -3.44 -5.13
C ILE A 268 -2.49 -3.55 -4.95
N SER A 269 -2.93 -3.70 -3.69
CA SER A 269 -4.35 -3.76 -3.34
C SER A 269 -5.15 -2.49 -3.72
N SER A 270 -4.47 -1.39 -4.10
CA SER A 270 -5.13 -0.18 -4.61
C SER A 270 -5.88 -0.44 -5.92
N PHE A 271 -5.33 -1.29 -6.79
CA PHE A 271 -6.02 -1.74 -8.01
C PHE A 271 -7.30 -2.52 -7.67
N THR A 272 -7.18 -3.54 -6.82
CA THR A 272 -8.31 -4.38 -6.40
C THR A 272 -9.42 -3.56 -5.73
N MET A 273 -9.04 -2.62 -4.84
CA MET A 273 -9.99 -1.72 -4.18
C MET A 273 -10.68 -0.77 -5.17
N ALA A 274 -9.92 -0.17 -6.07
CA ALA A 274 -10.48 0.74 -7.09
C ALA A 274 -11.52 0.03 -7.95
N GLN A 275 -11.25 -1.21 -8.38
CA GLN A 275 -12.17 -2.02 -9.17
C GLN A 275 -13.45 -2.36 -8.38
N GLN A 276 -13.33 -2.79 -7.13
CA GLN A 276 -14.48 -3.20 -6.31
C GLN A 276 -15.30 -2.02 -5.77
N MET A 277 -14.73 -0.84 -5.71
CA MET A 277 -15.37 0.36 -5.18
C MET A 277 -15.77 1.37 -6.28
N ASP A 278 -15.88 0.90 -7.52
CA ASP A 278 -16.33 1.67 -8.69
C ASP A 278 -15.52 2.94 -8.96
N SER A 279 -14.20 2.89 -8.70
CA SER A 279 -13.22 3.90 -9.07
C SER A 279 -12.55 3.53 -10.41
N ASP A 280 -11.65 4.37 -10.92
CA ASP A 280 -10.90 4.10 -12.16
C ASP A 280 -9.78 3.08 -11.89
N SER A 281 -10.11 1.78 -12.07
CA SER A 281 -9.16 0.68 -11.86
C SER A 281 -8.03 0.65 -12.90
N ASP A 282 -8.29 1.09 -14.13
CA ASP A 282 -7.24 1.18 -15.16
C ASP A 282 -6.17 2.20 -14.72
N LEU A 283 -6.58 3.38 -14.23
CA LEU A 283 -5.66 4.37 -13.68
C LEU A 283 -4.94 3.84 -12.44
N ALA A 284 -5.67 3.21 -11.50
CA ALA A 284 -5.05 2.64 -10.31
C ALA A 284 -3.99 1.59 -10.66
N GLY A 285 -4.26 0.73 -11.65
CA GLY A 285 -3.31 -0.26 -12.16
C GLY A 285 -2.06 0.38 -12.78
N GLN A 286 -2.25 1.42 -13.63
CA GLN A 286 -1.13 2.18 -14.18
C GLN A 286 -0.25 2.78 -13.06
N ILE A 287 -0.86 3.42 -12.06
CA ILE A 287 -0.14 4.00 -10.93
C ILE A 287 0.67 2.94 -10.18
N VAL A 288 0.09 1.78 -9.88
CA VAL A 288 0.78 0.68 -9.17
C VAL A 288 1.99 0.20 -9.99
N VAL A 289 1.82 -0.07 -11.28
CA VAL A 289 2.88 -0.57 -12.16
C VAL A 289 4.02 0.43 -12.28
N PHE A 290 3.70 1.68 -12.60
CA PHE A 290 4.74 2.70 -12.82
C PHE A 290 5.43 3.14 -11.53
N THR A 291 4.71 3.30 -10.41
CA THR A 291 5.36 3.60 -9.13
C THR A 291 6.26 2.44 -8.69
N SER A 292 5.86 1.19 -8.92
CA SER A 292 6.69 0.01 -8.59
C SER A 292 7.94 -0.06 -9.46
N GLY A 293 7.86 0.26 -10.75
CA GLY A 293 9.03 0.31 -11.64
C GLY A 293 10.01 1.41 -11.24
N PHE A 294 9.50 2.63 -11.02
CA PHE A 294 10.34 3.78 -10.65
C PHE A 294 10.94 3.65 -9.25
N CYS A 295 10.29 2.94 -8.33
CA CYS A 295 10.77 2.82 -6.96
C CYS A 295 12.13 2.09 -6.86
N VAL A 296 12.51 1.26 -7.84
CA VAL A 296 13.85 0.68 -7.90
C VAL A 296 14.92 1.74 -7.80
N PHE A 297 14.76 2.80 -8.60
CA PHE A 297 15.71 3.91 -8.63
C PHE A 297 15.50 4.90 -7.48
N THR A 298 14.26 5.23 -7.16
CA THR A 298 13.97 6.27 -6.16
C THR A 298 14.23 5.78 -4.75
N VAL A 299 13.90 4.53 -4.40
CA VAL A 299 14.22 3.96 -3.07
C VAL A 299 15.73 3.80 -2.92
N PHE A 300 16.43 3.33 -3.97
CA PHE A 300 17.90 3.31 -3.97
C PHE A 300 18.47 4.71 -3.73
N MET A 301 17.98 5.72 -4.44
CA MET A 301 18.42 7.11 -4.29
C MET A 301 18.21 7.62 -2.86
N TRP A 302 17.04 7.37 -2.26
CA TRP A 302 16.75 7.79 -0.88
C TRP A 302 17.67 7.11 0.13
N ILE A 303 17.87 5.79 0.01
CA ILE A 303 18.80 5.06 0.88
C ILE A 303 20.21 5.62 0.72
N PHE A 304 20.64 5.85 -0.52
CA PHE A 304 21.98 6.40 -0.80
C PHE A 304 22.17 7.78 -0.16
N LEU A 305 21.22 8.71 -0.35
CA LEU A 305 21.26 10.05 0.22
C LEU A 305 21.30 10.03 1.75
N LEU A 306 20.46 9.21 2.38
CA LEU A 306 20.41 9.12 3.85
C LEU A 306 21.67 8.47 4.42
N LYS A 307 22.31 7.51 3.72
CA LYS A 307 23.62 6.94 4.11
C LYS A 307 24.74 7.96 3.94
N GLN A 308 24.79 8.70 2.83
CA GLN A 308 25.84 9.73 2.60
C GLN A 308 25.79 10.86 3.63
N THR A 309 24.61 11.15 4.16
CA THR A 309 24.42 12.17 5.20
C THR A 309 24.55 11.59 6.61
N HIS A 310 24.95 10.33 6.76
CA HIS A 310 25.09 9.62 8.05
C HIS A 310 23.82 9.66 8.91
N LEU A 311 22.65 9.70 8.29
CA LEU A 311 21.36 9.73 8.96
C LEU A 311 20.77 8.32 9.20
N ILE A 312 21.24 7.34 8.39
CA ILE A 312 20.94 5.91 8.52
C ILE A 312 22.19 5.09 8.35
#